data_d8d92332ecb10f1bf3eb4190f6b227e5
#
_entry.id   d8d92332ecb10f1bf3eb4190f6b227e5
#
_cell.length_a   1.000
_cell.length_b   1.000
_cell.length_c   1.000
_cell.angle_alpha   90.00
_cell.angle_beta   90.00
_cell.angle_gamma   90.00
#
_symmetry.space_group_name_H-M   'P 1'
#
loop_
_entity.id
_entity.type
_entity.pdbx_description
1 polymer ?
#
loop_
_entity_poly.entity_id
_entity_poly.type
_entity_poly.pdbx_seq_one_letter_code
_entity_poly.pdbx_strand_id
1 'polypeptide(L)'
;MSDSPLPLAAAVRETLEAVPRERLPMTYQEVADALGLQPPRTIARVTQALETSMREDAARGHPFIAALVVSRRAPHMPARGFFELAVELERFPADSSLHAQAWRDEYQRAMTRRE
;
A
#
# COMPACT_ATOMS: atom_id res chain seq x y z
N MET A 1 8.73 15.13 26.03
CA MET A 1 8.30 14.74 25.40
C MET A 1 8.56 14.38 24.34
N SER A 2 8.50 13.94 24.02
CA SER A 2 8.85 13.83 22.90
C SER A 2 7.96 13.38 22.05
N ASP A 3 7.58 14.04 21.30
CA ASP A 3 6.72 13.68 20.32
C ASP A 3 7.46 12.98 19.25
N SER A 4 7.67 11.74 19.43
CA SER A 4 8.15 10.93 18.34
C SER A 4 7.05 10.89 17.30
N PRO A 5 7.31 11.32 16.08
CA PRO A 5 6.30 11.13 15.03
C PRO A 5 6.02 9.66 14.86
N LEU A 6 4.80 9.33 14.47
CA LEU A 6 4.46 7.95 14.16
C LEU A 6 5.44 7.42 13.13
N PRO A 7 5.80 6.13 13.21
CA PRO A 7 6.54 5.51 12.12
C PRO A 7 5.81 5.76 10.81
N LEU A 8 6.55 5.96 9.75
CA LEU A 8 5.94 6.30 8.47
C LEU A 8 4.93 5.26 8.02
N ALA A 9 5.21 3.97 8.28
CA ALA A 9 4.27 2.91 7.92
C ALA A 9 2.92 3.10 8.62
N ALA A 10 2.94 3.49 9.90
CA ALA A 10 1.70 3.73 10.64
C ALA A 10 0.95 4.93 10.07
N ALA A 11 1.69 5.99 9.70
CA ALA A 11 1.06 7.18 9.11
C ALA A 11 0.44 6.87 7.75
N VAL A 12 1.10 6.07 6.94
CA VAL A 12 0.56 5.64 5.65
C VAL A 12 -0.72 4.84 5.86
N ARG A 13 -0.70 3.90 6.79
CA ARG A 13 -1.88 3.08 7.10
C ARG A 13 -3.04 3.95 7.52
N GLU A 14 -2.79 4.89 8.43
CA GLU A 14 -3.82 5.80 8.94
C GLU A 14 -4.44 6.60 7.80
N THR A 15 -3.60 7.12 6.90
CA THR A 15 -4.07 7.87 5.74
C THR A 15 -4.99 7.01 4.87
N LEU A 16 -4.58 5.79 4.55
CA LEU A 16 -5.35 4.93 3.66
C LEU A 16 -6.64 4.43 4.31
N GLU A 17 -6.66 4.34 5.63
CA GLU A 17 -7.89 3.96 6.33
C GLU A 17 -8.88 5.10 6.45
N ALA A 18 -8.39 6.33 6.43
CA ALA A 18 -9.23 7.51 6.70
C ALA A 18 -9.76 8.21 5.46
N VAL A 19 -9.09 8.10 4.30
CA VAL A 19 -9.55 8.83 3.12
C VAL A 19 -10.90 8.30 2.64
N PRO A 20 -11.74 9.17 2.07
CA PRO A 20 -13.01 8.72 1.51
C PRO A 20 -12.77 7.66 0.43
N ARG A 21 -13.68 6.69 0.35
CA ARG A 21 -13.52 5.59 -0.60
C ARG A 21 -13.46 6.09 -2.06
N GLU A 22 -14.10 7.22 -2.33
CA GLU A 22 -14.10 7.79 -3.67
C GLU A 22 -12.73 8.25 -4.12
N ARG A 23 -11.80 8.43 -3.18
CA ARG A 23 -10.45 8.86 -3.50
C ARG A 23 -9.48 7.69 -3.67
N LEU A 24 -9.97 6.48 -3.54
CA LEU A 24 -9.14 5.29 -3.72
C LEU A 24 -9.36 4.69 -5.10
N PRO A 25 -8.33 4.11 -5.70
CA PRO A 25 -6.98 3.99 -5.16
C PRO A 25 -6.23 5.32 -5.22
N MET A 26 -5.26 5.48 -4.33
CA MET A 26 -4.36 6.64 -4.35
C MET A 26 -3.08 6.26 -5.08
N THR A 27 -2.46 7.26 -5.70
CA THR A 27 -1.13 7.04 -6.26
C THR A 27 -0.07 7.20 -5.16
N TYR A 28 1.13 6.70 -5.44
CA TYR A 28 2.24 6.87 -4.50
C TYR A 28 2.51 8.35 -4.22
N GLN A 29 2.42 9.20 -5.26
CA GLN A 29 2.63 10.63 -5.08
C GLN A 29 1.54 11.25 -4.21
N GLU A 30 0.29 10.84 -4.42
CA GLU A 30 -0.81 11.35 -3.61
C GLU A 30 -0.64 10.99 -2.14
N VAL A 31 -0.15 9.79 -1.86
CA VAL A 31 0.14 9.39 -0.48
C VAL A 31 1.25 10.27 0.11
N ALA A 32 2.32 10.50 -0.66
CA ALA A 32 3.42 11.36 -0.21
C ALA A 32 2.91 12.77 0.09
N ASP A 33 2.05 13.30 -0.79
CA ASP A 33 1.49 14.64 -0.63
C ASP A 33 0.61 14.71 0.62
N ALA A 34 -0.23 13.70 0.81
CA ALA A 34 -1.13 13.66 1.97
C ALA A 34 -0.35 13.64 3.30
N LEU A 35 0.85 13.05 3.28
CA LEU A 35 1.70 12.96 4.46
C LEU A 35 2.62 14.17 4.61
N GLY A 36 2.61 15.08 3.63
CA GLY A 36 3.49 16.25 3.67
C GLY A 36 4.96 15.93 3.56
N LEU A 37 5.30 14.82 2.89
CA LEU A 37 6.70 14.43 2.76
C LEU A 37 7.46 15.39 1.87
N GLN A 38 8.64 15.75 2.32
CA GLN A 38 9.52 16.67 1.58
C GLN A 38 10.63 15.88 0.89
N PRO A 39 11.08 16.33 -0.30
CA PRO A 39 12.23 15.68 -0.95
C PRO A 39 13.43 15.65 0.00
N PRO A 40 14.38 14.73 -0.21
CA PRO A 40 14.43 13.80 -1.34
C PRO A 40 13.74 12.47 -1.05
N ARG A 41 13.60 11.66 -2.10
CA ARG A 41 13.21 10.25 -2.01
C ARG A 41 11.82 10.01 -1.46
N THR A 42 10.90 10.92 -1.73
CA THR A 42 9.55 10.80 -1.18
C THR A 42 8.86 9.51 -1.62
N ILE A 43 8.94 9.15 -2.90
CA ILE A 43 8.31 7.94 -3.41
C ILE A 43 8.95 6.69 -2.82
N ALA A 44 10.29 6.65 -2.73
CA ALA A 44 10.99 5.51 -2.14
C ALA A 44 10.57 5.32 -0.68
N ARG A 45 10.40 6.41 0.05
CA ARG A 45 10.01 6.34 1.46
C ARG A 45 8.58 5.82 1.62
N VAL A 46 7.67 6.27 0.74
CA VAL A 46 6.30 5.73 0.72
C VAL A 46 6.33 4.24 0.41
N THR A 47 7.12 3.84 -0.59
CA THR A 47 7.22 2.44 -0.98
C THR A 47 7.71 1.58 0.19
N GLN A 48 8.75 2.03 0.89
CA GLN A 48 9.27 1.29 2.04
C GLN A 48 8.22 1.18 3.15
N ALA A 49 7.48 2.25 3.39
CA ALA A 49 6.44 2.24 4.41
C ALA A 49 5.32 1.26 4.04
N LEU A 50 4.95 1.22 2.75
CA LEU A 50 3.94 0.28 2.28
C LEU A 50 4.42 -1.16 2.42
N GLU A 51 5.69 -1.44 2.14
CA GLU A 51 6.24 -2.78 2.31
C GLU A 51 6.22 -3.20 3.77
N THR A 52 6.55 -2.28 4.67
CA THR A 52 6.43 -2.56 6.10
C THR A 52 5.00 -2.94 6.46
N SER A 53 4.03 -2.18 5.94
CA SER A 53 2.61 -2.48 6.21
C SER A 53 2.21 -3.84 5.66
N MET A 54 2.77 -4.24 4.51
CA MET A 54 2.48 -5.55 3.93
C MET A 54 2.97 -6.67 4.83
N ARG A 55 4.17 -6.54 5.39
CA ARG A 55 4.70 -7.55 6.29
C ARG A 55 3.85 -7.64 7.57
N GLU A 56 3.41 -6.51 8.08
CA GLU A 56 2.53 -6.48 9.25
C GLU A 56 1.20 -7.15 8.95
N ASP A 57 0.60 -6.82 7.80
CA ASP A 57 -0.69 -7.39 7.44
C ASP A 57 -0.58 -8.89 7.22
N ALA A 58 0.50 -9.35 6.58
CA ALA A 58 0.72 -10.78 6.38
C ALA A 58 0.85 -11.50 7.71
N ALA A 59 1.59 -10.92 8.66
CA ALA A 59 1.79 -11.52 9.97
C ALA A 59 0.49 -11.66 10.76
N ARG A 60 -0.46 -10.77 10.49
CA ARG A 60 -1.75 -10.76 11.20
C ARG A 60 -2.87 -11.43 10.43
N GLY A 61 -2.60 -11.90 9.22
CA GLY A 61 -3.64 -12.48 8.37
C GLY A 61 -4.62 -11.45 7.85
N HIS A 62 -4.21 -10.18 7.76
CA HIS A 62 -5.07 -9.10 7.28
C HIS A 62 -4.84 -8.85 5.79
N PRO A 63 -5.86 -8.35 5.06
CA PRO A 63 -5.63 -7.91 3.68
C PRO A 63 -4.59 -6.79 3.64
N PHE A 64 -3.84 -6.71 2.55
CA PHE A 64 -2.82 -5.69 2.39
C PHE A 64 -3.46 -4.32 2.19
N ILE A 65 -3.28 -3.41 3.15
CA ILE A 65 -3.72 -2.02 2.96
C ILE A 65 -2.96 -1.39 1.78
N ALA A 66 -1.75 -1.86 1.52
CA ALA A 66 -0.93 -1.38 0.40
C ALA A 66 -1.56 -1.63 -0.97
N ALA A 67 -2.52 -2.55 -1.07
CA ALA A 67 -3.23 -2.81 -2.33
C ALA A 67 -4.01 -1.59 -2.81
N LEU A 68 -4.25 -0.62 -1.92
CA LEU A 68 -5.01 0.59 -2.24
C LEU A 68 -4.16 1.67 -2.90
N VAL A 69 -2.86 1.43 -3.11
CA VAL A 69 -1.94 2.41 -3.69
C VAL A 69 -1.44 1.88 -5.03
N VAL A 70 -1.52 2.74 -6.05
CA VAL A 70 -1.23 2.33 -7.42
C VAL A 70 -0.26 3.30 -8.06
N SER A 71 0.34 2.86 -9.16
CA SER A 71 1.18 3.69 -9.99
C SER A 71 0.30 4.66 -10.79
N ARG A 72 0.83 5.86 -11.04
CA ARG A 72 0.13 6.86 -11.85
C ARG A 72 0.06 6.47 -13.31
N ARG A 73 0.97 5.61 -13.75
CA ARG A 73 1.01 5.16 -15.15
C ARG A 73 0.03 4.01 -15.37
N ALA A 74 -0.57 3.99 -16.57
CA ALA A 74 -1.38 2.84 -16.93
C ALA A 74 -0.52 1.58 -16.87
N PRO A 75 -1.06 0.46 -16.43
CA PRO A 75 -2.49 0.18 -16.18
C PRO A 75 -3.00 0.55 -14.78
N HIS A 76 -2.34 1.43 -14.07
CA HIS A 76 -2.78 1.92 -12.75
C HIS A 76 -2.90 0.77 -11.74
N MET A 77 -1.83 0.04 -11.61
CA MET A 77 -1.70 -1.05 -10.65
C MET A 77 -0.57 -0.72 -9.69
N PRO A 78 -0.45 -1.43 -8.56
CA PRO A 78 0.69 -1.23 -7.68
C PRO A 78 2.01 -1.44 -8.44
N ALA A 79 3.08 -0.85 -7.92
CA ALA A 79 4.40 -0.99 -8.49
C ALA A 79 4.88 -2.43 -8.39
N ARG A 80 5.87 -2.76 -9.21
CA ARG A 80 6.41 -4.11 -9.29
C ARG A 80 6.80 -4.69 -7.92
N GLY A 81 7.40 -3.86 -7.06
CA GLY A 81 7.82 -4.32 -5.73
C GLY A 81 6.67 -4.83 -4.87
N PHE A 82 5.46 -4.30 -5.05
CA PHE A 82 4.29 -4.81 -4.34
C PHE A 82 4.07 -6.27 -4.71
N PHE A 83 4.09 -6.58 -6.01
CA PHE A 83 3.84 -7.95 -6.45
C PHE A 83 4.96 -8.89 -6.02
N GLU A 84 6.20 -8.44 -6.10
CA GLU A 84 7.34 -9.25 -5.68
C GLU A 84 7.23 -9.61 -4.20
N LEU A 85 6.91 -8.63 -3.37
CA LEU A 85 6.77 -8.88 -1.94
C LEU A 85 5.56 -9.75 -1.65
N ALA A 86 4.45 -9.55 -2.37
CA ALA A 86 3.25 -10.37 -2.16
C ALA A 86 3.53 -11.86 -2.45
N VAL A 87 4.36 -12.14 -3.45
CA VAL A 87 4.79 -13.52 -3.73
C VAL A 87 5.69 -14.03 -2.61
N GLU A 88 6.65 -13.21 -2.18
CA GLU A 88 7.57 -13.60 -1.10
C GLU A 88 6.81 -13.90 0.19
N LEU A 89 5.76 -13.14 0.47
CA LEU A 89 4.94 -13.34 1.66
C LEU A 89 3.88 -14.45 1.46
N GLU A 90 3.93 -15.12 0.32
CA GLU A 90 3.04 -16.24 0.00
C GLU A 90 1.56 -15.86 -0.06
N ARG A 91 1.28 -14.58 -0.31
CA ARG A 91 -0.09 -14.12 -0.48
C ARG A 91 -0.54 -14.26 -1.94
N PHE A 92 0.37 -14.03 -2.88
CA PHE A 92 0.08 -14.12 -4.33
C PHE A 92 0.84 -15.30 -4.93
N PRO A 93 0.28 -15.92 -5.97
CA PRO A 93 0.99 -17.01 -6.66
C PRO A 93 2.21 -16.46 -7.40
N ALA A 94 3.18 -17.33 -7.67
CA ALA A 94 4.38 -16.93 -8.38
C ALA A 94 4.11 -16.58 -9.85
N ASP A 95 3.05 -17.14 -10.42
CA ASP A 95 2.68 -16.91 -11.82
C ASP A 95 2.20 -15.48 -12.01
N SER A 96 3.01 -14.66 -12.68
CA SER A 96 2.70 -13.23 -12.83
C SER A 96 1.43 -12.98 -13.65
N SER A 97 1.03 -13.94 -14.49
CA SER A 97 -0.20 -13.76 -15.27
C SER A 97 -1.45 -13.74 -14.40
N LEU A 98 -1.34 -14.18 -13.16
CA LEU A 98 -2.46 -14.19 -12.22
C LEU A 98 -2.46 -12.96 -11.31
N HIS A 99 -1.45 -12.10 -11.41
CA HIS A 99 -1.27 -11.03 -10.44
C HIS A 99 -2.33 -9.93 -10.55
N ALA A 100 -2.79 -9.61 -11.76
CA ALA A 100 -3.82 -8.57 -11.90
C ALA A 100 -5.09 -8.94 -11.15
N GLN A 101 -5.52 -10.21 -11.30
CA GLN A 101 -6.73 -10.66 -10.60
C GLN A 101 -6.48 -10.78 -9.10
N ALA A 102 -5.31 -11.31 -8.72
CA ALA A 102 -4.96 -11.42 -7.31
C ALA A 102 -4.99 -10.06 -6.63
N TRP A 103 -4.47 -9.02 -7.31
CA TRP A 103 -4.50 -7.66 -6.79
C TRP A 103 -5.94 -7.14 -6.67
N ARG A 104 -6.76 -7.35 -7.68
CA ARG A 104 -8.16 -6.88 -7.62
C ARG A 104 -8.90 -7.50 -6.43
N ASP A 105 -8.67 -8.78 -6.20
CA ASP A 105 -9.30 -9.47 -5.07
C ASP A 105 -8.78 -8.92 -3.74
N GLU A 106 -7.47 -8.68 -3.67
CA GLU A 106 -6.86 -8.12 -2.46
C GLU A 106 -7.37 -6.71 -2.20
N TYR A 107 -7.50 -5.90 -3.26
CA TYR A 107 -8.04 -4.56 -3.18
C TYR A 107 -9.45 -4.57 -2.57
N GLN A 108 -10.30 -5.46 -3.05
CA GLN A 108 -11.66 -5.56 -2.53
C GLN A 108 -11.66 -5.97 -1.05
N ARG A 109 -10.81 -6.90 -0.68
CA ARG A 109 -10.71 -7.33 0.72
C ARG A 109 -10.21 -6.17 1.60
N ALA A 110 -9.24 -5.41 1.12
CA ALA A 110 -8.73 -4.27 1.88
C ALA A 110 -9.80 -3.19 2.03
N MET A 111 -10.57 -2.92 0.98
CA MET A 111 -11.67 -1.96 1.04
C MET A 111 -12.72 -2.39 2.04
N THR A 112 -13.09 -3.66 2.02
CA THR A 112 -14.10 -4.18 2.95
C THR A 112 -13.63 -4.08 4.39
N ARG A 113 -12.36 -4.41 4.62
CA ARG A 113 -11.83 -4.39 5.99
C ARG A 113 -11.78 -2.99 6.57
N ARG A 114 -11.43 -1.98 5.76
CA ARG A 114 -11.32 -0.61 6.30
C ARG A 114 -12.69 0.03 6.56
N GLU A 115 -13.73 -0.52 6.00
CA GLU A 115 -15.09 -0.07 6.22
C GLU A 115 -15.70 -0.79 7.40
#